data_33385352c36504cfd3cfc2b9febbd514
#
_entry.id   33385352c36504cfd3cfc2b9febbd514
#
_cell.length_a   1.000
_cell.length_b   1.000
_cell.length_c   1.000
_cell.angle_alpha   90.00
_cell.angle_beta   90.00
_cell.angle_gamma   90.00
#
_symmetry.space_group_name_H-M   'P 1'
#
loop_
_entity.id
_entity.type
_entity.pdbx_description
1 polymer ?
#
loop_
_entity_poly.entity_id
_entity_poly.type
_entity_poly.pdbx_seq_one_letter_code
_entity_poly.pdbx_strand_id
1 'polypeptide(L)'
;MKFRTCKYEKVFYYVILSNKDILKRYVENLIGEKVTYVNILNSKLIVSNIELKSKTVDILLETDDSIVNIEINTKFSKLEKERNLKYLFTVLSNIEKIKDSYITSKKVIQVNLNFPNKKTSGNIIELKKNDNKIYSEKIKIINYNIEYYKELCYNQVNKDELTYLLGILDMD
;
A
#
# COMPACT_ATOMS: atom_id res chain seq x y z
N MET A 1 -2.67 26.85 -14.96
CA MET A 1 -1.92 26.19 -13.86
C MET A 1 -2.05 24.68 -14.10
N LYS A 2 -0.98 23.97 -14.46
CA LYS A 2 -1.08 22.51 -14.64
C LYS A 2 -1.03 21.87 -13.26
N PHE A 3 -2.11 21.27 -12.82
CA PHE A 3 -2.13 20.45 -11.61
C PHE A 3 -1.25 19.22 -11.85
N ARG A 4 -0.28 18.98 -10.99
CA ARG A 4 0.50 17.74 -11.02
C ARG A 4 -0.32 16.66 -10.34
N THR A 5 -0.52 15.56 -11.04
CA THR A 5 -1.26 14.42 -10.50
C THR A 5 -0.54 13.77 -9.31
N CYS A 6 -1.29 13.19 -8.39
CA CYS A 6 -0.74 12.49 -7.22
C CYS A 6 0.05 11.20 -7.56
N LYS A 7 0.11 10.79 -8.84
CA LYS A 7 1.00 9.70 -9.27
C LYS A 7 2.48 10.04 -9.11
N TYR A 8 2.81 11.29 -8.88
CA TYR A 8 4.14 11.68 -8.47
C TYR A 8 4.24 11.52 -6.95
N GLU A 9 5.09 10.63 -6.52
CA GLU A 9 5.38 10.31 -5.10
C GLU A 9 5.39 11.55 -4.19
N LYS A 10 6.08 12.61 -4.59
CA LYS A 10 6.16 13.85 -3.82
C LYS A 10 4.81 14.55 -3.59
N VAL A 11 3.91 14.52 -4.56
CA VAL A 11 2.58 15.14 -4.44
C VAL A 11 1.71 14.30 -3.52
N PHE A 12 1.76 12.97 -3.67
CA PHE A 12 1.09 12.03 -2.78
C PHE A 12 1.54 12.25 -1.31
N TYR A 13 2.84 12.30 -1.07
CA TYR A 13 3.41 12.59 0.25
C TYR A 13 2.87 13.89 0.81
N TYR A 14 2.89 14.96 0.03
CA TYR A 14 2.45 16.27 0.49
C TYR A 14 0.96 16.30 0.83
N VAL A 15 0.11 15.70 0.01
CA VAL A 15 -1.36 15.77 0.17
C VAL A 15 -1.85 14.81 1.26
N ILE A 16 -1.38 13.57 1.24
CA ILE A 16 -1.93 12.50 2.09
C ILE A 16 -1.22 12.46 3.46
N LEU A 17 0.11 12.66 3.49
CA LEU A 17 0.86 12.50 4.74
C LEU A 17 0.91 13.78 5.58
N SER A 18 0.53 14.93 5.04
CA SER A 18 0.55 16.21 5.79
C SER A 18 -0.55 16.33 6.84
N ASN A 19 -1.64 15.56 6.71
CA ASN A 19 -2.77 15.59 7.63
C ASN A 19 -3.07 14.17 8.16
N LYS A 20 -2.96 14.01 9.49
CA LYS A 20 -3.15 12.70 10.15
C LYS A 20 -4.55 12.11 9.98
N ASP A 21 -5.58 12.96 9.95
CA ASP A 21 -6.96 12.49 9.79
C ASP A 21 -7.22 12.02 8.36
N ILE A 22 -6.69 12.74 7.38
CA ILE A 22 -6.73 12.32 5.97
C ILE A 22 -5.96 11.01 5.79
N LEU A 23 -4.75 10.92 6.34
CA LEU A 23 -3.94 9.72 6.28
C LEU A 23 -4.66 8.52 6.91
N LYS A 24 -5.26 8.71 8.09
CA LYS A 24 -6.02 7.67 8.78
C LYS A 24 -7.17 7.16 7.92
N ARG A 25 -8.04 8.05 7.42
CA ARG A 25 -9.15 7.70 6.53
C ARG A 25 -8.67 7.00 5.26
N TYR A 26 -7.58 7.48 4.69
CA TYR A 26 -6.98 6.89 3.52
C TYR A 26 -6.55 5.44 3.78
N VAL A 27 -5.83 5.19 4.88
CA VAL A 27 -5.39 3.85 5.27
C VAL A 27 -6.58 2.94 5.55
N GLU A 28 -7.58 3.39 6.32
CA GLU A 28 -8.80 2.62 6.61
C GLU A 28 -9.50 2.14 5.34
N ASN A 29 -9.63 3.03 4.35
CA ASN A 29 -10.25 2.68 3.06
C ASN A 29 -9.38 1.71 2.25
N LEU A 30 -8.06 1.87 2.25
CA LEU A 30 -7.16 0.99 1.52
C LEU A 30 -7.11 -0.43 2.08
N ILE A 31 -7.11 -0.59 3.39
CA ILE A 31 -7.01 -1.93 4.01
C ILE A 31 -8.38 -2.57 4.29
N GLY A 32 -9.46 -1.75 4.27
CA GLY A 32 -10.82 -2.19 4.58
C GLY A 32 -11.06 -2.46 6.07
N GLU A 33 -10.23 -1.91 6.95
CA GLU A 33 -10.28 -2.11 8.41
C GLU A 33 -10.24 -0.76 9.12
N LYS A 34 -11.00 -0.61 10.22
CA LYS A 34 -10.92 0.59 11.07
C LYS A 34 -9.65 0.56 11.91
N VAL A 35 -9.03 1.74 12.09
CA VAL A 35 -7.83 1.89 12.91
C VAL A 35 -7.98 3.06 13.88
N THR A 36 -7.39 2.99 15.06
CA THR A 36 -7.43 4.09 16.03
C THR A 36 -6.34 5.11 15.76
N TYR A 37 -5.18 4.65 15.28
CA TYR A 37 -4.06 5.52 14.91
C TYR A 37 -3.33 5.06 13.65
N VAL A 38 -2.60 5.98 13.04
CA VAL A 38 -1.62 5.71 11.99
C VAL A 38 -0.35 6.49 12.28
N ASN A 39 0.79 5.79 12.34
CA ASN A 39 2.12 6.37 12.46
C ASN A 39 2.92 6.15 11.18
N ILE A 40 3.62 7.18 10.73
CA ILE A 40 4.57 7.05 9.61
C ILE A 40 5.87 6.50 10.16
N LEU A 41 6.29 5.34 9.67
CA LEU A 41 7.58 4.74 9.97
C LEU A 41 8.64 5.26 8.99
N ASN A 42 9.89 5.42 9.47
CA ASN A 42 10.96 5.87 8.60
C ASN A 42 11.35 4.75 7.62
N SER A 43 11.05 4.92 6.35
CA SER A 43 11.36 3.95 5.28
C SER A 43 12.86 3.65 5.13
N LYS A 44 13.75 4.53 5.60
CA LYS A 44 15.21 4.34 5.57
C LYS A 44 15.74 3.33 6.58
N LEU A 45 14.97 3.00 7.63
CA LEU A 45 15.42 2.07 8.68
C LEU A 45 15.47 0.60 8.25
N ILE A 46 14.88 0.25 7.12
CA ILE A 46 14.71 -1.15 6.69
C ILE A 46 15.93 -1.70 5.94
N VAL A 47 16.88 -0.87 5.52
CA VAL A 47 17.93 -1.27 4.54
C VAL A 47 19.36 -1.25 5.10
N SER A 48 19.57 -1.22 6.41
CA SER A 48 20.89 -0.98 7.00
C SER A 48 21.92 -2.13 6.91
N ASN A 49 21.62 -3.30 6.31
CA ASN A 49 22.54 -4.44 6.38
C ASN A 49 22.78 -5.26 5.10
N ILE A 50 22.46 -4.77 3.92
CA ILE A 50 22.85 -5.46 2.69
C ILE A 50 23.38 -4.42 1.70
N GLU A 51 24.57 -4.65 1.13
CA GLU A 51 25.21 -3.88 0.04
C GLU A 51 24.40 -3.86 -1.28
N LEU A 52 23.08 -3.88 -1.20
CA LEU A 52 22.18 -3.71 -2.32
C LEU A 52 21.74 -2.26 -2.33
N LYS A 53 21.95 -1.56 -3.46
CA LYS A 53 21.44 -0.23 -3.79
C LYS A 53 20.22 0.13 -2.96
N SER A 54 20.30 1.21 -2.17
CA SER A 54 19.29 1.66 -1.22
C SER A 54 17.89 1.57 -1.81
N LYS A 55 17.17 0.48 -1.51
CA LYS A 55 15.79 0.28 -1.90
C LYS A 55 14.93 0.82 -0.76
N THR A 56 14.45 2.03 -0.91
CA THR A 56 13.46 2.60 -0.01
C THR A 56 12.09 2.11 -0.45
N VAL A 57 11.28 1.62 0.49
CA VAL A 57 9.83 1.48 0.30
C VAL A 57 9.22 2.87 0.18
N ASP A 58 8.16 3.03 -0.61
CA ASP A 58 7.59 4.35 -0.84
C ASP A 58 6.98 4.91 0.45
N ILE A 59 6.07 4.20 1.10
CA ILE A 59 5.44 4.62 2.35
C ILE A 59 5.29 3.43 3.29
N LEU A 60 5.83 3.53 4.50
CA LEU A 60 5.66 2.53 5.53
C LEU A 60 4.92 3.13 6.72
N LEU A 61 3.84 2.50 7.13
CA LEU A 61 2.94 2.95 8.17
C LEU A 61 2.73 1.87 9.23
N GLU A 62 2.46 2.30 10.44
CA GLU A 62 2.04 1.43 11.54
C GLU A 62 0.63 1.83 12.00
N THR A 63 -0.21 0.82 12.21
CA THR A 63 -1.54 0.93 12.80
C THR A 63 -1.63 0.08 14.07
N ASP A 64 -2.82 -0.03 14.66
CA ASP A 64 -3.08 -0.86 15.84
C ASP A 64 -2.58 -2.30 15.63
N ASP A 65 -3.02 -2.94 14.54
CA ASP A 65 -2.82 -4.36 14.29
C ASP A 65 -1.97 -4.67 13.05
N SER A 66 -1.52 -3.64 12.33
CA SER A 66 -0.86 -3.85 11.04
C SER A 66 0.35 -2.94 10.82
N ILE A 67 1.30 -3.44 10.04
CA ILE A 67 2.29 -2.64 9.31
C ILE A 67 1.83 -2.59 7.87
N VAL A 68 1.60 -1.39 7.36
CA VAL A 68 1.08 -1.16 6.00
C VAL A 68 2.19 -0.56 5.15
N ASN A 69 2.58 -1.27 4.10
CA ASN A 69 3.50 -0.76 3.08
C ASN A 69 2.71 -0.36 1.84
N ILE A 70 2.79 0.90 1.43
CA ILE A 70 2.13 1.42 0.22
C ILE A 70 3.19 1.68 -0.84
N GLU A 71 3.06 1.03 -1.99
CA GLU A 71 3.93 1.17 -3.16
C GLU A 71 3.19 1.82 -4.32
N ILE A 72 3.82 2.83 -4.93
CA ILE A 72 3.28 3.58 -6.07
C ILE A 72 3.95 3.08 -7.34
N ASN A 73 3.22 2.30 -8.14
CA ASN A 73 3.72 1.69 -9.37
C ASN A 73 3.27 2.47 -10.60
N THR A 74 4.11 3.36 -11.10
CA THR A 74 3.86 4.13 -12.34
C THR A 74 4.08 3.30 -13.61
N LYS A 75 4.68 2.12 -13.49
CA LYS A 75 4.85 1.11 -14.54
C LYS A 75 4.41 -0.23 -13.99
N PHE A 76 3.89 -1.09 -14.84
CA PHE A 76 3.46 -2.43 -14.44
C PHE A 76 4.18 -3.48 -15.29
N SER A 77 5.26 -4.02 -14.76
CA SER A 77 6.03 -5.09 -15.37
C SER A 77 6.18 -6.27 -14.39
N LYS A 78 6.71 -7.38 -14.89
CA LYS A 78 7.08 -8.51 -14.04
C LYS A 78 8.10 -8.09 -12.96
N LEU A 79 9.00 -7.16 -13.30
CA LEU A 79 10.03 -6.66 -12.38
C LEU A 79 9.43 -5.89 -11.19
N GLU A 80 8.36 -5.10 -11.40
CA GLU A 80 7.68 -4.43 -10.29
C GLU A 80 7.03 -5.41 -9.34
N LYS A 81 6.41 -6.48 -9.84
CA LYS A 81 5.83 -7.52 -8.98
C LYS A 81 6.89 -8.19 -8.11
N GLU A 82 8.02 -8.56 -8.70
CA GLU A 82 9.14 -9.17 -7.96
C GLU A 82 9.74 -8.19 -6.95
N ARG A 83 9.85 -6.92 -7.29
CA ARG A 83 10.29 -5.86 -6.39
C ARG A 83 9.35 -5.73 -5.19
N ASN A 84 8.05 -5.65 -5.43
CA ASN A 84 7.05 -5.49 -4.39
C ASN A 84 7.04 -6.69 -3.43
N LEU A 85 7.21 -7.91 -3.95
CA LEU A 85 7.39 -9.10 -3.10
C LEU A 85 8.67 -9.02 -2.25
N LYS A 86 9.78 -8.56 -2.82
CA LYS A 86 11.03 -8.36 -2.05
C LYS A 86 10.84 -7.35 -0.93
N TYR A 87 10.12 -6.26 -1.17
CA TYR A 87 9.80 -5.27 -0.14
C TYR A 87 8.95 -5.87 0.97
N LEU A 88 7.89 -6.60 0.62
CA LEU A 88 7.06 -7.31 1.59
C LEU A 88 7.89 -8.22 2.50
N PHE A 89 8.75 -9.07 1.93
CA PHE A 89 9.62 -9.94 2.71
C PHE A 89 10.65 -9.17 3.54
N THR A 90 11.16 -8.06 3.03
CA THR A 90 12.07 -7.19 3.79
C THR A 90 11.36 -6.58 5.01
N VAL A 91 10.15 -6.10 4.84
CA VAL A 91 9.33 -5.56 5.94
C VAL A 91 9.08 -6.64 6.99
N LEU A 92 8.65 -7.83 6.57
CA LEU A 92 8.43 -8.98 7.47
C LEU A 92 9.68 -9.31 8.29
N SER A 93 10.83 -9.50 7.63
CA SER A 93 12.08 -9.86 8.29
C SER A 93 12.59 -8.81 9.28
N ASN A 94 12.27 -7.53 9.07
CA ASN A 94 12.71 -6.47 9.96
C ASN A 94 11.79 -6.29 11.17
N ILE A 95 10.50 -6.56 11.03
CA ILE A 95 9.56 -6.55 12.16
C ILE A 95 9.93 -7.64 13.16
N GLU A 96 10.36 -8.80 12.69
CA GLU A 96 10.79 -9.92 13.55
C GLU A 96 12.06 -9.60 14.35
N LYS A 97 12.99 -8.81 13.80
CA LYS A 97 14.23 -8.42 14.48
C LYS A 97 14.05 -7.43 15.63
N ILE A 98 12.96 -6.71 15.67
CA ILE A 98 12.67 -5.69 16.71
C ILE A 98 12.14 -6.34 18.00
N LYS A 99 11.67 -7.57 17.94
CA LYS A 99 11.15 -8.31 19.11
C LYS A 99 11.79 -9.70 19.13
N ASP A 100 12.40 -10.06 20.26
CA ASP A 100 13.04 -11.38 20.51
C ASP A 100 12.07 -12.59 20.43
N SER A 101 10.92 -12.45 19.81
CA SER A 101 9.95 -13.52 19.59
C SER A 101 9.56 -13.62 18.12
N TYR A 102 9.57 -14.83 17.58
CA TYR A 102 9.09 -15.17 16.23
C TYR A 102 7.58 -14.86 16.02
N ILE A 103 6.90 -14.40 17.05
CA ILE A 103 5.48 -14.05 16.98
C ILE A 103 5.35 -12.54 16.91
N THR A 104 5.28 -12.01 15.68
CA THR A 104 4.83 -10.64 15.49
C THR A 104 3.33 -10.59 15.78
N SER A 105 2.91 -9.69 16.66
CA SER A 105 1.48 -9.44 16.90
C SER A 105 0.80 -8.78 15.70
N LYS A 106 1.54 -8.05 14.87
CA LYS A 106 0.99 -7.25 13.75
C LYS A 106 0.99 -8.01 12.42
N LYS A 107 -0.04 -7.76 11.62
CA LYS A 107 -0.12 -8.17 10.21
C LYS A 107 0.80 -7.31 9.36
N VAL A 108 1.25 -7.82 8.21
CA VAL A 108 1.91 -7.01 7.17
C VAL A 108 1.00 -6.96 5.96
N ILE A 109 0.58 -5.75 5.61
CA ILE A 109 -0.28 -5.48 4.47
C ILE A 109 0.51 -4.68 3.43
N GLN A 110 0.73 -5.29 2.28
CA GLN A 110 1.31 -4.63 1.11
C GLN A 110 0.18 -4.07 0.24
N VAL A 111 0.13 -2.76 0.06
CA VAL A 111 -0.81 -2.09 -0.84
C VAL A 111 -0.06 -1.59 -2.06
N ASN A 112 -0.43 -2.05 -3.23
CA ASN A 112 0.15 -1.64 -4.51
C ASN A 112 -0.84 -0.74 -5.26
N LEU A 113 -0.50 0.52 -5.47
CA LEU A 113 -1.23 1.48 -6.28
C LEU A 113 -0.67 1.45 -7.71
N ASN A 114 -1.37 0.75 -8.60
CA ASN A 114 -0.93 0.52 -9.98
C ASN A 114 -1.60 1.52 -10.92
N PHE A 115 -0.81 2.37 -11.57
CA PHE A 115 -1.29 3.40 -12.52
C PHE A 115 -1.44 2.92 -13.97
N PRO A 116 -0.81 1.83 -14.45
CA PRO A 116 -1.03 1.37 -15.81
C PRO A 116 -2.48 1.00 -16.06
N ASN A 117 -2.94 1.32 -17.28
CA ASN A 117 -4.31 1.06 -17.73
C ASN A 117 -4.73 -0.42 -17.54
N LYS A 118 -5.73 -0.64 -16.70
CA LYS A 118 -6.39 -1.93 -16.52
C LYS A 118 -7.87 -1.72 -16.23
N LYS A 119 -8.71 -2.51 -16.91
CA LYS A 119 -10.17 -2.44 -16.80
C LYS A 119 -10.76 -3.08 -15.54
N THR A 120 -9.92 -3.53 -14.60
CA THR A 120 -10.36 -4.20 -13.36
C THR A 120 -9.92 -3.40 -12.14
N SER A 121 -10.72 -3.43 -11.08
CA SER A 121 -10.43 -2.73 -9.82
C SER A 121 -9.09 -3.12 -9.17
N GLY A 122 -8.65 -4.34 -9.41
CA GLY A 122 -7.48 -4.95 -8.77
C GLY A 122 -7.82 -6.29 -8.16
N ASN A 123 -7.01 -6.75 -7.20
CA ASN A 123 -7.24 -8.00 -6.50
C ASN A 123 -6.58 -8.02 -5.12
N ILE A 124 -7.05 -8.94 -4.28
CA ILE A 124 -6.46 -9.25 -2.97
C ILE A 124 -5.80 -10.63 -3.07
N ILE A 125 -4.58 -10.74 -2.53
CA ILE A 125 -3.81 -11.98 -2.48
C ILE A 125 -3.59 -12.32 -1.01
N GLU A 126 -3.96 -13.55 -0.64
CA GLU A 126 -3.85 -14.09 0.72
C GLU A 126 -3.21 -15.46 0.68
N LEU A 127 -2.55 -15.87 1.77
CA LEU A 127 -2.01 -17.21 1.92
C LEU A 127 -3.13 -18.17 2.33
N LYS A 128 -3.44 -19.15 1.45
CA LYS A 128 -4.50 -20.14 1.68
C LYS A 128 -3.97 -21.56 1.65
N LYS A 129 -4.65 -22.45 2.39
CA LYS A 129 -4.48 -23.91 2.32
C LYS A 129 -5.20 -24.45 1.07
N ASN A 130 -4.96 -25.73 0.75
CA ASN A 130 -5.58 -26.40 -0.39
C ASN A 130 -7.13 -26.46 -0.31
N ASP A 131 -7.69 -26.39 0.92
CA ASP A 131 -9.15 -26.32 1.16
C ASP A 131 -9.72 -24.89 1.11
N ASN A 132 -8.96 -23.93 0.55
CA ASN A 132 -9.26 -22.50 0.47
C ASN A 132 -9.36 -21.76 1.82
N LYS A 133 -9.11 -22.42 2.95
CA LYS A 133 -9.02 -21.72 4.24
C LYS A 133 -7.75 -20.89 4.33
N ILE A 134 -7.83 -19.75 4.99
CA ILE A 134 -6.66 -18.88 5.19
C ILE A 134 -5.61 -19.65 6.00
N TYR A 135 -4.39 -19.76 5.47
CA TYR A 135 -3.25 -20.36 6.17
C TYR A 135 -2.69 -19.41 7.23
N SER A 136 -2.58 -18.14 6.88
CA SER A 136 -2.11 -17.09 7.79
C SER A 136 -2.72 -15.75 7.39
N GLU A 137 -3.27 -15.04 8.38
CA GLU A 137 -3.75 -13.66 8.22
C GLU A 137 -2.62 -12.63 8.37
N LYS A 138 -1.39 -13.08 8.64
CA LYS A 138 -0.23 -12.21 8.87
C LYS A 138 0.26 -11.48 7.62
N ILE A 139 -0.10 -11.98 6.44
CA ILE A 139 0.34 -11.41 5.16
C ILE A 139 -0.86 -11.21 4.25
N LYS A 140 -1.02 -9.98 3.76
CA LYS A 140 -2.04 -9.62 2.78
C LYS A 140 -1.44 -8.70 1.72
N ILE A 141 -1.73 -8.94 0.45
CA ILE A 141 -1.34 -8.04 -0.63
C ILE A 141 -2.63 -7.54 -1.28
N ILE A 142 -2.77 -6.22 -1.37
CA ILE A 142 -3.91 -5.56 -2.00
C ILE A 142 -3.39 -4.80 -3.21
N ASN A 143 -3.92 -5.09 -4.38
CA ASN A 143 -3.58 -4.38 -5.60
C ASN A 143 -4.77 -3.55 -6.06
N TYR A 144 -4.57 -2.25 -6.22
CA TYR A 144 -5.53 -1.33 -6.80
C TYR A 144 -5.05 -0.88 -8.18
N ASN A 145 -5.94 -0.86 -9.16
CA ASN A 145 -5.68 -0.33 -10.50
C ASN A 145 -6.30 1.08 -10.58
N ILE A 146 -5.48 2.10 -10.48
CA ILE A 146 -5.93 3.49 -10.32
C ILE A 146 -6.75 3.97 -11.51
N GLU A 147 -6.40 3.59 -12.73
CA GLU A 147 -7.15 3.96 -13.94
C GLU A 147 -8.61 3.49 -13.90
N TYR A 148 -8.88 2.30 -13.33
CA TYR A 148 -10.25 1.82 -13.12
C TYR A 148 -11.06 2.76 -12.21
N TYR A 149 -10.47 3.18 -11.08
CA TYR A 149 -11.14 4.08 -10.13
C TYR A 149 -11.29 5.49 -10.68
N LYS A 150 -10.34 5.97 -11.47
CA LYS A 150 -10.42 7.23 -12.21
C LYS A 150 -11.63 7.22 -13.15
N GLU A 151 -11.81 6.16 -13.94
CA GLU A 151 -12.95 6.01 -14.85
C GLU A 151 -14.28 6.01 -14.09
N LEU A 152 -14.37 5.32 -12.93
CA LEU A 152 -15.57 5.34 -12.09
C LEU A 152 -15.89 6.73 -11.56
N CYS A 153 -14.87 7.51 -11.14
CA CYS A 153 -15.04 8.88 -10.70
C CYS A 153 -15.59 9.78 -11.82
N TYR A 154 -15.00 9.70 -13.02
CA TYR A 154 -15.46 10.50 -14.17
C TYR A 154 -16.89 10.18 -14.59
N ASN A 155 -17.24 8.90 -14.59
CA ASN A 155 -18.56 8.43 -14.99
C ASN A 155 -19.61 8.52 -13.88
N GLN A 156 -19.23 8.93 -12.67
CA GLN A 156 -20.09 9.01 -11.47
C GLN A 156 -20.88 7.71 -11.17
N VAL A 157 -20.30 6.57 -11.57
CA VAL A 157 -20.97 5.25 -11.44
C VAL A 157 -20.97 4.76 -9.99
N ASN A 158 -19.91 5.05 -9.25
CA ASN A 158 -19.78 4.65 -7.84
C ASN A 158 -19.38 5.86 -7.00
N LYS A 159 -20.04 6.02 -5.84
CA LYS A 159 -19.84 7.16 -4.92
C LYS A 159 -19.24 6.74 -3.59
N ASP A 160 -18.64 5.54 -3.49
CA ASP A 160 -17.97 5.16 -2.26
C ASP A 160 -16.63 5.95 -2.09
N GLU A 161 -16.23 6.09 -0.84
CA GLU A 161 -15.08 6.89 -0.46
C GLU A 161 -13.78 6.36 -1.07
N LEU A 162 -13.60 5.03 -1.13
CA LEU A 162 -12.43 4.40 -1.73
C LEU A 162 -12.29 4.78 -3.21
N THR A 163 -13.39 4.73 -3.96
CA THR A 163 -13.41 5.12 -5.38
C THR A 163 -12.93 6.55 -5.55
N TYR A 164 -13.43 7.49 -4.75
CA TYR A 164 -12.98 8.88 -4.83
C TYR A 164 -11.51 9.04 -4.43
N LEU A 165 -11.08 8.44 -3.32
CA LEU A 165 -9.71 8.53 -2.83
C LEU A 165 -8.69 7.98 -3.82
N LEU A 166 -9.02 6.90 -4.52
CA LEU A 166 -8.16 6.30 -5.54
C LEU A 166 -8.24 7.04 -6.88
N GLY A 167 -9.44 7.44 -7.28
CA GLY A 167 -9.65 8.12 -8.56
C GLY A 167 -8.94 9.46 -8.67
N ILE A 168 -8.95 10.26 -7.58
CA ILE A 168 -8.28 11.57 -7.57
C ILE A 168 -6.75 11.50 -7.69
N LEU A 169 -6.14 10.34 -7.47
CA LEU A 169 -4.68 10.19 -7.56
C LEU A 169 -4.15 10.43 -8.98
N ASP A 170 -4.97 10.24 -10.01
CA ASP A 170 -4.59 10.37 -11.41
C ASP A 170 -5.50 11.37 -12.18
N MET A 171 -6.26 12.21 -11.49
CA MET A 171 -7.02 13.29 -12.12
C MET A 171 -6.07 14.42 -12.55
N ASP A 172 -6.18 14.85 -13.80
CA ASP A 172 -5.46 15.98 -14.40
C ASP A 172 -6.10 17.34 -14.03
#